data_b6a03c08a151ad65241da6db32816c4f
#
_entry.id   b6a03c08a151ad65241da6db32816c4f
#
_cell.length_a   1.000
_cell.length_b   1.000
_cell.length_c   1.000
_cell.angle_alpha   90.00
_cell.angle_beta   90.00
_cell.angle_gamma   90.00
#
_symmetry.space_group_name_H-M   'P 1'
#
loop_
_entity.id
_entity.type
_entity.pdbx_description
1 polymer ?
#
loop_
_entity_poly.entity_id
_entity_poly.type
_entity_poly.pdbx_seq_one_letter_code
_entity_poly.pdbx_strand_id
1 'polypeptide(L)'
;MSDSGNQSCVTGAEDAVSLLVCLFHAWEGWAGLDQEDYLSVLEYLLWVFTPLAIVFIVPFLIVILLYLSILFLHVYKRKNQLKEAYCNNLWDGARKTLATLWDGHGAIWHGYEIHGMEKIPDEGPALIVYYHGAIPVDYYYFLANVIIQKGRTCHSVADHFLFKIPGFKLLLEVFSVIHGPQEECVRALKNGHLLAISPGGVREALFSDETYPLLWGKRKGFAQVAIDSQVPVIPMFTQNVREGFRSLGTLRIFRWVYERFRLPVAPVYGGFPVKFRTFLGDPIPYDPNINATELAQKVQQAVQSLIDKHQQIPGSILRALLERFYTKHKDH
;
A
#
# COMPACT_ATOMS: atom_id res chain seq x y z
N MET A 1 45.28 -42.19 -30.42
CA MET A 1 46.11 -40.99 -30.40
C MET A 1 45.21 -39.85 -30.90
N SER A 2 44.63 -39.16 -30.00
CA SER A 2 43.92 -37.89 -30.26
C SER A 2 44.15 -37.02 -29.06
N ASP A 3 44.76 -35.93 -29.33
CA ASP A 3 45.34 -34.95 -28.45
C ASP A 3 44.19 -34.14 -27.79
N SER A 4 44.03 -34.24 -26.48
CA SER A 4 43.13 -33.42 -25.71
C SER A 4 43.83 -32.09 -25.37
N GLY A 5 43.57 -31.09 -26.15
CA GLY A 5 44.10 -29.75 -25.96
C GLY A 5 43.60 -29.14 -24.64
N ASN A 6 44.46 -29.15 -23.67
CA ASN A 6 44.33 -28.43 -22.41
C ASN A 6 44.53 -26.93 -22.72
N GLN A 7 43.46 -26.20 -22.98
CA GLN A 7 43.52 -24.74 -23.06
C GLN A 7 43.58 -24.16 -21.65
N SER A 8 44.80 -23.92 -21.19
CA SER A 8 45.07 -23.11 -20.02
C SER A 8 44.58 -21.69 -20.26
N CYS A 9 43.68 -21.19 -19.42
CA CYS A 9 43.32 -19.78 -19.38
C CYS A 9 44.57 -18.93 -19.11
N VAL A 10 45.10 -18.32 -20.16
CA VAL A 10 46.25 -17.41 -20.06
C VAL A 10 45.77 -16.09 -19.50
N THR A 11 46.34 -15.68 -18.41
CA THR A 11 46.17 -14.41 -17.72
C THR A 11 46.50 -13.26 -18.65
N GLY A 12 45.51 -12.53 -19.07
CA GLY A 12 45.65 -11.34 -19.91
C GLY A 12 44.27 -10.76 -20.20
N ALA A 13 43.47 -10.47 -19.19
CA ALA A 13 42.20 -9.84 -19.41
C ALA A 13 41.96 -8.74 -18.39
N GLU A 14 41.93 -7.55 -18.89
CA GLU A 14 41.55 -6.32 -18.20
C GLU A 14 40.03 -6.20 -17.97
N ASP A 15 39.21 -7.21 -18.30
CA ASP A 15 37.76 -7.13 -18.18
C ASP A 15 37.19 -8.17 -17.18
N ALA A 16 36.43 -7.65 -16.20
CA ALA A 16 35.71 -8.45 -15.20
C ALA A 16 34.79 -9.53 -15.83
N VAL A 17 34.33 -9.31 -17.05
CA VAL A 17 33.49 -10.23 -17.85
C VAL A 17 34.29 -11.49 -18.24
N SER A 18 35.56 -11.33 -18.65
CA SER A 18 36.44 -12.44 -19.03
C SER A 18 36.77 -13.32 -17.81
N LEU A 19 36.98 -12.73 -16.63
CA LEU A 19 37.20 -13.45 -15.38
C LEU A 19 35.97 -14.27 -14.97
N LEU A 20 34.77 -13.69 -15.10
CA LEU A 20 33.49 -14.35 -14.82
C LEU A 20 33.25 -15.53 -15.76
N VAL A 21 33.55 -15.40 -17.04
CA VAL A 21 33.42 -16.47 -18.04
C VAL A 21 34.42 -17.60 -17.74
N CYS A 22 35.67 -17.27 -17.35
CA CYS A 22 36.66 -18.25 -16.98
C CYS A 22 36.30 -18.99 -15.67
N LEU A 23 35.79 -18.29 -14.67
CA LEU A 23 35.28 -18.89 -13.44
C LEU A 23 34.09 -19.80 -13.72
N PHE A 24 33.26 -19.40 -14.63
CA PHE A 24 32.09 -20.17 -15.05
C PHE A 24 32.49 -21.47 -15.73
N HIS A 25 33.41 -21.44 -16.69
CA HIS A 25 33.94 -22.65 -17.35
C HIS A 25 34.75 -23.56 -16.39
N ALA A 26 35.44 -22.97 -15.43
CA ALA A 26 36.11 -23.75 -14.40
C ALA A 26 35.11 -24.46 -13.47
N TRP A 27 33.99 -23.81 -13.19
CA TRP A 27 32.91 -24.41 -12.40
C TRP A 27 32.15 -25.49 -13.18
N GLU A 28 31.91 -25.31 -14.49
CA GLU A 28 31.33 -26.33 -15.38
C GLU A 28 32.22 -27.61 -15.38
N GLY A 29 33.51 -27.42 -15.55
CA GLY A 29 34.46 -28.55 -15.54
C GLY A 29 34.54 -29.27 -14.18
N TRP A 30 34.34 -28.53 -13.08
CA TRP A 30 34.31 -29.09 -11.74
C TRP A 30 33.00 -29.82 -11.40
N ALA A 31 31.88 -29.30 -11.90
CA ALA A 31 30.54 -29.86 -11.68
C ALA A 31 30.25 -31.11 -12.53
N GLY A 32 31.04 -31.38 -13.58
CA GLY A 32 30.90 -32.56 -14.43
C GLY A 32 29.57 -32.62 -15.19
N LEU A 33 28.96 -31.48 -15.42
CA LEU A 33 27.65 -31.35 -16.11
C LEU A 33 27.90 -31.31 -17.62
N ASP A 34 27.24 -32.18 -18.35
CA ASP A 34 27.16 -32.09 -19.81
C ASP A 34 26.31 -30.87 -20.22
N GLN A 35 26.58 -30.34 -21.41
CA GLN A 35 25.92 -29.11 -21.89
C GLN A 35 24.39 -29.25 -21.92
N GLU A 36 23.87 -30.45 -22.18
CA GLU A 36 22.41 -30.73 -22.18
C GLU A 36 21.85 -30.72 -20.77
N ASP A 37 22.58 -31.26 -19.78
CA ASP A 37 22.16 -31.23 -18.36
C ASP A 37 22.16 -29.82 -17.81
N TYR A 38 23.14 -29.00 -18.21
CA TYR A 38 23.20 -27.59 -17.82
C TYR A 38 22.00 -26.78 -18.31
N LEU A 39 21.61 -26.95 -19.59
CA LEU A 39 20.42 -26.28 -20.16
C LEU A 39 19.14 -26.71 -19.44
N SER A 40 19.02 -27.98 -19.10
CA SER A 40 17.85 -28.48 -18.36
C SER A 40 17.79 -27.93 -16.93
N VAL A 41 18.93 -27.84 -16.24
CA VAL A 41 19.01 -27.22 -14.90
C VAL A 41 18.69 -25.72 -14.97
N LEU A 42 19.21 -25.01 -15.97
CA LEU A 42 18.91 -23.58 -16.17
C LEU A 42 17.43 -23.36 -16.45
N GLU A 43 16.82 -24.17 -17.30
CA GLU A 43 15.39 -24.11 -17.59
C GLU A 43 14.56 -24.37 -16.32
N TYR A 44 14.93 -25.38 -15.53
CA TYR A 44 14.28 -25.67 -14.26
C TYR A 44 14.41 -24.50 -13.27
N LEU A 45 15.61 -23.92 -13.15
CA LEU A 45 15.84 -22.72 -12.31
C LEU A 45 15.01 -21.54 -12.79
N LEU A 46 14.92 -21.31 -14.10
CA LEU A 46 14.05 -20.25 -14.65
C LEU A 46 12.58 -20.51 -14.33
N TRP A 47 12.11 -21.76 -14.45
CA TRP A 47 10.75 -22.15 -14.09
C TRP A 47 10.43 -21.89 -12.60
N VAL A 48 11.38 -22.14 -11.71
CA VAL A 48 11.22 -21.94 -10.26
C VAL A 48 11.37 -20.46 -9.88
N PHE A 49 12.37 -19.76 -10.43
CA PHE A 49 12.68 -18.39 -10.02
C PHE A 49 11.82 -17.33 -10.73
N THR A 50 11.29 -17.62 -11.94
CA THR A 50 10.45 -16.65 -12.66
C THR A 50 9.17 -16.30 -11.88
N PRO A 51 8.36 -17.25 -11.37
CA PRO A 51 7.20 -16.92 -10.54
C PRO A 51 7.59 -16.14 -9.27
N LEU A 52 8.70 -16.51 -8.65
CA LEU A 52 9.21 -15.81 -7.47
C LEU A 52 9.59 -14.36 -7.80
N ALA A 53 10.31 -14.16 -8.89
CA ALA A 53 10.69 -12.82 -9.36
C ALA A 53 9.44 -11.96 -9.67
N ILE A 54 8.44 -12.53 -10.34
CA ILE A 54 7.18 -11.84 -10.65
C ILE A 54 6.52 -11.34 -9.38
N VAL A 55 6.43 -12.17 -8.32
CA VAL A 55 5.80 -11.82 -7.04
C VAL A 55 6.47 -10.61 -6.37
N PHE A 56 7.78 -10.43 -6.55
CA PHE A 56 8.50 -9.25 -6.04
C PHE A 56 8.47 -8.05 -7.00
N ILE A 57 8.32 -8.28 -8.30
CA ILE A 57 8.25 -7.20 -9.31
C ILE A 57 6.90 -6.50 -9.26
N VAL A 58 5.79 -7.21 -9.06
CA VAL A 58 4.44 -6.63 -9.10
C VAL A 58 4.25 -5.45 -8.13
N PRO A 59 4.74 -5.46 -6.88
CA PRO A 59 4.69 -4.29 -6.02
C PRO A 59 5.38 -3.05 -6.61
N PHE A 60 6.45 -3.22 -7.39
CA PHE A 60 7.12 -2.10 -8.07
C PHE A 60 6.28 -1.46 -9.16
N LEU A 61 5.33 -2.20 -9.76
CA LEU A 61 4.39 -1.63 -10.73
C LEU A 61 3.52 -0.55 -10.09
N ILE A 62 3.15 -0.71 -8.81
CA ILE A 62 2.43 0.33 -8.06
C ILE A 62 3.30 1.58 -7.88
N VAL A 63 4.59 1.39 -7.57
CA VAL A 63 5.53 2.52 -7.46
C VAL A 63 5.68 3.22 -8.81
N ILE A 64 5.78 2.47 -9.92
CA ILE A 64 5.82 3.03 -11.28
C ILE A 64 4.53 3.82 -11.55
N LEU A 65 3.36 3.29 -11.21
CA LEU A 65 2.08 3.99 -11.40
C LEU A 65 2.02 5.29 -10.60
N LEU A 66 2.56 5.31 -9.38
CA LEU A 66 2.69 6.54 -8.59
C LEU A 66 3.60 7.56 -9.26
N TYR A 67 4.76 7.15 -9.78
CA TYR A 67 5.67 8.07 -10.50
C TYR A 67 5.09 8.56 -11.82
N LEU A 68 4.33 7.74 -12.56
CA LEU A 68 3.56 8.18 -13.73
C LEU A 68 2.50 9.22 -13.34
N SER A 69 1.84 9.03 -12.20
CA SER A 69 0.90 10.01 -11.65
C SER A 69 1.61 11.33 -11.30
N ILE A 70 2.80 11.28 -10.72
CA ILE A 70 3.62 12.46 -10.43
C ILE A 70 4.03 13.17 -11.73
N LEU A 71 4.49 12.42 -12.73
CA LEU A 71 4.84 12.96 -14.04
C LEU A 71 3.64 13.65 -14.70
N PHE A 72 2.47 13.01 -14.67
CA PHE A 72 1.22 13.61 -15.14
C PHE A 72 0.93 14.95 -14.43
N LEU A 73 1.06 15.00 -13.09
CA LEU A 73 0.83 16.23 -12.33
C LEU A 73 1.80 17.35 -12.72
N HIS A 74 3.07 17.03 -12.98
CA HIS A 74 4.05 18.03 -13.45
C HIS A 74 3.69 18.57 -14.84
N VAL A 75 3.31 17.67 -15.76
CA VAL A 75 2.87 18.07 -17.11
C VAL A 75 1.58 18.88 -17.03
N TYR A 76 0.61 18.46 -16.21
CA TYR A 76 -0.65 19.15 -15.98
C TYR A 76 -0.42 20.57 -15.43
N LYS A 77 0.42 20.71 -14.41
CA LYS A 77 0.80 22.00 -13.83
C LYS A 77 1.41 22.91 -14.90
N ARG A 78 2.40 22.41 -15.66
CA ARG A 78 3.08 23.19 -16.70
C ARG A 78 2.14 23.64 -17.80
N LYS A 79 1.22 22.76 -18.24
CA LYS A 79 0.26 23.07 -19.30
C LYS A 79 -0.80 24.10 -18.86
N ASN A 80 -1.15 24.11 -17.58
CA ASN A 80 -2.26 24.92 -17.06
C ASN A 80 -1.79 26.16 -16.27
N GLN A 81 -0.49 26.49 -16.24
CA GLN A 81 0.04 27.67 -15.54
C GLN A 81 -0.66 28.99 -15.89
N LEU A 82 -1.12 29.13 -17.15
CA LEU A 82 -1.89 30.30 -17.58
C LEU A 82 -3.34 30.31 -17.06
N LYS A 83 -3.90 29.16 -16.72
CA LYS A 83 -5.26 29.06 -16.11
C LYS A 83 -5.22 29.30 -14.60
N GLU A 84 -4.07 29.11 -13.95
CA GLU A 84 -3.90 29.27 -12.50
C GLU A 84 -4.21 30.69 -12.03
N ALA A 85 -3.97 31.68 -12.89
CA ALA A 85 -4.29 33.08 -12.63
C ALA A 85 -5.82 33.38 -12.58
N TYR A 86 -6.65 32.46 -13.10
CA TYR A 86 -8.09 32.68 -13.27
C TYR A 86 -8.99 31.62 -12.63
N CYS A 87 -8.44 30.53 -12.07
CA CYS A 87 -9.23 29.43 -11.50
C CYS A 87 -8.71 29.01 -10.13
N ASN A 88 -9.56 29.14 -9.10
CA ASN A 88 -9.25 28.67 -7.73
C ASN A 88 -9.13 27.14 -7.59
N ASN A 89 -9.46 26.36 -8.63
CA ASN A 89 -9.56 24.90 -8.59
C ASN A 89 -8.68 24.19 -9.66
N LEU A 90 -7.44 24.65 -9.82
CA LEU A 90 -6.48 24.09 -10.78
C LEU A 90 -6.38 22.56 -10.70
N TRP A 91 -6.36 22.00 -9.49
CA TRP A 91 -6.12 20.59 -9.26
C TRP A 91 -7.33 19.68 -9.36
N ASP A 92 -8.56 20.22 -9.47
CA ASP A 92 -9.77 19.39 -9.49
C ASP A 92 -9.83 18.46 -10.69
N GLY A 93 -9.47 18.94 -11.87
CA GLY A 93 -9.38 18.10 -13.07
C GLY A 93 -8.33 17.01 -12.93
N ALA A 94 -7.17 17.35 -12.36
CA ALA A 94 -6.10 16.37 -12.13
C ALA A 94 -6.50 15.32 -11.10
N ARG A 95 -7.12 15.72 -9.98
CA ARG A 95 -7.64 14.79 -8.96
C ARG A 95 -8.66 13.82 -9.53
N LYS A 96 -9.63 14.31 -10.30
CA LYS A 96 -10.67 13.49 -10.95
C LYS A 96 -10.04 12.50 -11.96
N THR A 97 -9.09 12.96 -12.77
CA THR A 97 -8.39 12.09 -13.73
C THR A 97 -7.62 10.98 -13.03
N LEU A 98 -6.85 11.31 -11.98
CA LEU A 98 -6.12 10.31 -11.20
C LEU A 98 -7.06 9.40 -10.40
N ALA A 99 -8.16 9.94 -9.87
CA ALA A 99 -9.19 9.13 -9.21
C ALA A 99 -9.79 8.10 -10.17
N THR A 100 -10.15 8.51 -11.39
CA THR A 100 -10.64 7.59 -12.41
C THR A 100 -9.62 6.50 -12.78
N LEU A 101 -8.33 6.87 -12.86
CA LEU A 101 -7.24 5.90 -13.08
C LEU A 101 -7.16 4.85 -11.96
N TRP A 102 -7.18 5.31 -10.70
CA TRP A 102 -7.09 4.41 -9.54
C TRP A 102 -8.36 3.57 -9.35
N ASP A 103 -9.53 4.12 -9.62
CA ASP A 103 -10.80 3.39 -9.60
C ASP A 103 -10.82 2.30 -10.68
N GLY A 104 -10.42 2.63 -11.91
CA GLY A 104 -10.29 1.68 -13.01
C GLY A 104 -9.28 0.56 -12.71
N HIS A 105 -8.11 0.90 -12.14
CA HIS A 105 -7.14 -0.09 -11.68
C HIS A 105 -7.74 -0.99 -10.59
N GLY A 106 -8.44 -0.42 -9.62
CA GLY A 106 -9.11 -1.18 -8.56
C GLY A 106 -10.16 -2.15 -9.10
N ALA A 107 -11.02 -1.67 -10.01
CA ALA A 107 -12.06 -2.47 -10.64
C ALA A 107 -11.49 -3.64 -11.45
N ILE A 108 -10.46 -3.36 -12.26
CA ILE A 108 -9.85 -4.36 -13.16
C ILE A 108 -8.98 -5.35 -12.38
N TRP A 109 -8.06 -4.85 -11.53
CA TRP A 109 -7.06 -5.69 -10.89
C TRP A 109 -7.57 -6.42 -9.66
N HIS A 110 -8.32 -5.73 -8.79
CA HIS A 110 -8.82 -6.29 -7.53
C HIS A 110 -10.33 -6.54 -7.52
N GLY A 111 -11.04 -6.18 -8.60
CA GLY A 111 -12.51 -6.20 -8.58
C GLY A 111 -13.06 -5.42 -7.38
N TYR A 112 -12.47 -4.26 -7.11
CA TYR A 112 -12.72 -3.46 -5.91
C TYR A 112 -14.18 -3.08 -5.74
N GLU A 113 -14.67 -3.23 -4.52
CA GLU A 113 -16.02 -2.81 -4.10
C GLU A 113 -15.92 -2.02 -2.80
N ILE A 114 -16.82 -1.05 -2.63
CA ILE A 114 -16.95 -0.28 -1.40
C ILE A 114 -18.38 -0.32 -0.89
N HIS A 115 -18.54 -0.58 0.40
CA HIS A 115 -19.83 -0.69 1.08
C HIS A 115 -19.92 0.33 2.22
N GLY A 116 -21.06 1.02 2.32
CA GLY A 116 -21.29 2.01 3.37
C GLY A 116 -20.84 3.42 2.99
N MET A 117 -20.68 3.73 1.70
CA MET A 117 -20.29 5.08 1.25
C MET A 117 -21.29 6.16 1.68
N GLU A 118 -22.56 5.82 1.91
CA GLU A 118 -23.60 6.69 2.46
C GLU A 118 -23.29 7.18 3.89
N LYS A 119 -22.42 6.47 4.62
CA LYS A 119 -21.99 6.84 5.99
C LYS A 119 -20.96 7.98 5.99
N ILE A 120 -20.36 8.28 4.85
CA ILE A 120 -19.51 9.46 4.68
C ILE A 120 -20.43 10.65 4.41
N PRO A 121 -20.36 11.71 5.24
CA PRO A 121 -21.20 12.87 5.07
C PRO A 121 -20.90 13.59 3.75
N ASP A 122 -21.92 14.05 3.07
CA ASP A 122 -21.78 14.84 1.84
C ASP A 122 -21.18 16.21 2.14
N GLU A 123 -21.47 16.76 3.33
CA GLU A 123 -20.93 18.01 3.84
C GLU A 123 -20.45 17.85 5.28
N GLY A 124 -19.54 18.74 5.72
CA GLY A 124 -19.01 18.75 7.08
C GLY A 124 -17.87 17.75 7.30
N PRO A 125 -17.24 17.82 8.48
CA PRO A 125 -16.06 17.03 8.80
C PRO A 125 -16.41 15.63 9.32
N ALA A 126 -15.52 14.68 9.06
CA ALA A 126 -15.50 13.37 9.71
C ALA A 126 -14.07 12.82 9.74
N LEU A 127 -13.76 12.05 10.78
CA LEU A 127 -12.50 11.34 10.89
C LEU A 127 -12.70 9.87 10.47
N ILE A 128 -12.01 9.44 9.42
CA ILE A 128 -11.97 8.04 8.99
C ILE A 128 -10.78 7.35 9.65
N VAL A 129 -11.01 6.23 10.32
CA VAL A 129 -9.96 5.43 10.95
C VAL A 129 -9.92 4.06 10.33
N TYR A 130 -8.75 3.68 9.78
CA TYR A 130 -8.63 2.47 8.98
C TYR A 130 -7.45 1.57 9.35
N TYR A 131 -7.57 0.28 9.01
CA TYR A 131 -6.50 -0.70 9.08
C TYR A 131 -5.51 -0.51 7.94
N HIS A 132 -4.19 -0.55 8.23
CA HIS A 132 -3.15 -0.30 7.24
C HIS A 132 -2.61 -1.59 6.62
N GLY A 133 -2.87 -1.81 5.34
CA GLY A 133 -2.24 -2.89 4.57
C GLY A 133 -0.72 -2.71 4.39
N ALA A 134 -0.03 -3.73 3.86
CA ALA A 134 1.41 -3.65 3.61
C ALA A 134 1.75 -2.54 2.59
N ILE A 135 0.96 -2.45 1.53
CA ILE A 135 0.88 -1.29 0.62
C ILE A 135 -0.57 -0.81 0.67
N PRO A 136 -0.85 0.47 0.92
CA PRO A 136 -2.21 0.97 1.08
C PRO A 136 -2.91 1.24 -0.27
N VAL A 137 -2.91 0.27 -1.19
CA VAL A 137 -3.52 0.39 -2.51
C VAL A 137 -5.04 0.52 -2.39
N ASP A 138 -5.62 -0.23 -1.47
CA ASP A 138 -7.03 -0.17 -1.09
C ASP A 138 -7.45 1.24 -0.66
N TYR A 139 -6.58 1.93 0.06
CA TYR A 139 -6.80 3.31 0.48
C TYR A 139 -6.79 4.29 -0.71
N TYR A 140 -5.96 4.06 -1.74
CA TYR A 140 -6.01 4.86 -2.97
C TYR A 140 -7.33 4.66 -3.72
N TYR A 141 -7.87 3.44 -3.74
CA TYR A 141 -9.21 3.17 -4.32
C TYR A 141 -10.32 3.83 -3.51
N PHE A 142 -10.20 3.80 -2.18
CA PHE A 142 -11.12 4.53 -1.30
C PHE A 142 -11.11 6.04 -1.60
N LEU A 143 -9.93 6.67 -1.65
CA LEU A 143 -9.81 8.09 -2.00
C LEU A 143 -10.41 8.41 -3.38
N ALA A 144 -10.16 7.55 -4.36
CA ALA A 144 -10.73 7.69 -5.69
C ALA A 144 -12.26 7.70 -5.66
N ASN A 145 -12.86 6.76 -4.93
CA ASN A 145 -14.30 6.67 -4.80
C ASN A 145 -14.92 7.85 -4.02
N VAL A 146 -14.24 8.37 -2.99
CA VAL A 146 -14.69 9.61 -2.31
C VAL A 146 -14.71 10.80 -3.27
N ILE A 147 -13.69 10.93 -4.12
CA ILE A 147 -13.63 12.01 -5.12
C ILE A 147 -14.72 11.83 -6.19
N ILE A 148 -14.93 10.62 -6.71
CA ILE A 148 -15.86 10.33 -7.80
C ILE A 148 -17.31 10.41 -7.31
N GLN A 149 -17.64 9.76 -6.18
CA GLN A 149 -19.02 9.60 -5.72
C GLN A 149 -19.49 10.77 -4.85
N LYS A 150 -18.60 11.35 -4.03
CA LYS A 150 -18.95 12.44 -3.11
C LYS A 150 -18.47 13.83 -3.58
N GLY A 151 -17.63 13.88 -4.62
CA GLY A 151 -17.04 15.16 -5.06
C GLY A 151 -16.10 15.80 -4.02
N ARG A 152 -15.69 15.06 -2.99
CA ARG A 152 -14.93 15.57 -1.85
C ARG A 152 -13.50 15.05 -1.86
N THR A 153 -12.58 15.86 -1.34
CA THR A 153 -11.19 15.44 -1.08
C THR A 153 -11.09 15.05 0.39
N CYS A 154 -10.52 13.85 0.64
CA CYS A 154 -10.19 13.42 1.99
C CYS A 154 -8.72 13.72 2.28
N HIS A 155 -8.44 14.49 3.34
CA HIS A 155 -7.09 14.69 3.83
C HIS A 155 -6.56 13.38 4.43
N SER A 156 -5.27 13.12 4.26
CA SER A 156 -4.65 11.87 4.70
C SER A 156 -3.46 12.19 5.60
N VAL A 157 -3.37 11.52 6.74
CA VAL A 157 -2.17 11.61 7.58
C VAL A 157 -1.17 10.57 7.11
N ALA A 158 0.05 11.03 6.79
CA ALA A 158 1.13 10.17 6.36
C ALA A 158 2.37 10.31 7.24
N ASP A 159 3.18 9.25 7.27
CA ASP A 159 4.45 9.26 7.97
C ASP A 159 5.45 10.21 7.30
N HIS A 160 6.28 10.83 8.12
CA HIS A 160 7.24 11.84 7.69
C HIS A 160 8.21 11.37 6.61
N PHE A 161 8.52 10.06 6.53
CA PHE A 161 9.44 9.55 5.51
C PHE A 161 8.89 9.73 4.08
N LEU A 162 7.55 9.70 3.88
CA LEU A 162 6.93 9.89 2.56
C LEU A 162 7.25 11.27 1.96
N PHE A 163 7.36 12.29 2.81
CA PHE A 163 7.70 13.65 2.38
C PHE A 163 9.17 13.81 1.97
N LYS A 164 10.02 12.81 2.32
CA LYS A 164 11.44 12.77 1.93
C LYS A 164 11.67 12.00 0.63
N ILE A 165 10.66 11.30 0.11
CA ILE A 165 10.79 10.57 -1.16
C ILE A 165 10.88 11.59 -2.31
N PRO A 166 11.92 11.53 -3.16
CA PRO A 166 12.05 12.44 -4.29
C PRO A 166 10.82 12.38 -5.21
N GLY A 167 10.31 13.55 -5.58
CA GLY A 167 9.16 13.69 -6.48
C GLY A 167 7.78 13.57 -5.84
N PHE A 168 7.65 12.97 -4.65
CA PHE A 168 6.35 12.74 -4.01
C PHE A 168 5.65 14.01 -3.53
N LYS A 169 6.40 15.09 -3.25
CA LYS A 169 5.85 16.33 -2.69
C LYS A 169 4.61 16.83 -3.43
N LEU A 170 4.67 16.88 -4.76
CA LEU A 170 3.53 17.36 -5.57
C LEU A 170 2.31 16.44 -5.46
N LEU A 171 2.50 15.13 -5.46
CA LEU A 171 1.42 14.16 -5.27
C LEU A 171 0.75 14.33 -3.90
N LEU A 172 1.55 14.46 -2.85
CA LEU A 172 1.07 14.64 -1.48
C LEU A 172 0.28 15.94 -1.33
N GLU A 173 0.76 17.04 -1.91
CA GLU A 173 0.06 18.34 -1.91
C GLU A 173 -1.28 18.25 -2.64
N VAL A 174 -1.32 17.68 -3.84
CA VAL A 174 -2.54 17.57 -4.66
C VAL A 174 -3.62 16.74 -3.97
N PHE A 175 -3.24 15.67 -3.28
CA PHE A 175 -4.16 14.81 -2.54
C PHE A 175 -4.33 15.23 -1.07
N SER A 176 -3.87 16.43 -0.70
CA SER A 176 -4.04 16.99 0.64
C SER A 176 -3.52 16.05 1.75
N VAL A 177 -2.37 15.43 1.48
CA VAL A 177 -1.66 14.62 2.48
C VAL A 177 -0.93 15.57 3.43
N ILE A 178 -1.19 15.40 4.73
CA ILE A 178 -0.63 16.24 5.79
C ILE A 178 0.35 15.45 6.65
N HIS A 179 1.28 16.17 7.26
CA HIS A 179 2.05 15.63 8.38
C HIS A 179 1.12 15.32 9.56
N GLY A 180 1.53 14.46 10.47
CA GLY A 180 0.72 14.02 11.59
C GLY A 180 0.71 14.86 12.88
N PRO A 181 1.18 16.14 12.97
CA PRO A 181 0.94 16.94 14.16
C PRO A 181 -0.56 17.09 14.42
N GLN A 182 -0.95 16.92 15.69
CA GLN A 182 -2.35 16.97 16.10
C GLN A 182 -3.04 18.27 15.67
N GLU A 183 -2.34 19.39 15.79
CA GLU A 183 -2.84 20.73 15.42
C GLU A 183 -3.24 20.85 13.95
N GLU A 184 -2.47 20.27 13.04
CA GLU A 184 -2.81 20.27 11.60
C GLU A 184 -4.04 19.41 11.32
N CYS A 185 -4.14 18.26 11.97
CA CYS A 185 -5.30 17.38 11.86
C CYS A 185 -6.58 18.06 12.36
N VAL A 186 -6.51 18.71 13.54
CA VAL A 186 -7.63 19.46 14.11
C VAL A 186 -8.03 20.64 13.20
N ARG A 187 -7.05 21.36 12.66
CA ARG A 187 -7.32 22.46 11.72
C ARG A 187 -8.03 21.98 10.46
N ALA A 188 -7.61 20.84 9.88
CA ALA A 188 -8.27 20.28 8.70
C ALA A 188 -9.73 19.93 8.97
N LEU A 189 -10.01 19.27 10.09
CA LEU A 189 -11.39 18.91 10.49
C LEU A 189 -12.24 20.16 10.82
N LYS A 190 -11.70 21.13 11.56
CA LYS A 190 -12.43 22.39 11.86
C LYS A 190 -12.75 23.21 10.61
N ASN A 191 -11.97 23.04 9.53
CA ASN A 191 -12.25 23.64 8.22
C ASN A 191 -13.30 22.85 7.41
N GLY A 192 -13.94 21.84 7.99
CA GLY A 192 -15.00 21.06 7.34
C GLY A 192 -14.51 19.92 6.43
N HIS A 193 -13.21 19.59 6.46
CA HIS A 193 -12.66 18.54 5.61
C HIS A 193 -12.83 17.14 6.22
N LEU A 194 -12.85 16.13 5.35
CA LEU A 194 -12.64 14.74 5.74
C LEU A 194 -11.16 14.52 6.07
N LEU A 195 -10.88 13.72 7.10
CA LEU A 195 -9.53 13.34 7.48
C LEU A 195 -9.47 11.82 7.68
N ALA A 196 -8.43 11.17 7.15
CA ALA A 196 -8.21 9.74 7.34
C ALA A 196 -6.88 9.50 8.06
N ILE A 197 -6.93 8.62 9.07
CA ILE A 197 -5.79 8.25 9.89
C ILE A 197 -5.75 6.73 10.06
N SER A 198 -4.57 6.14 9.89
CA SER A 198 -4.31 4.77 10.35
C SER A 198 -3.48 4.80 11.64
N PRO A 199 -4.06 4.44 12.81
CA PRO A 199 -3.31 4.47 14.06
C PRO A 199 -2.15 3.47 14.11
N GLY A 200 -2.25 2.35 13.40
CA GLY A 200 -1.18 1.37 13.26
C GLY A 200 -0.01 1.88 12.42
N GLY A 201 -0.30 2.64 11.36
CA GLY A 201 0.68 3.25 10.46
C GLY A 201 1.72 2.25 9.95
N VAL A 202 2.97 2.71 9.82
CA VAL A 202 4.09 1.90 9.33
C VAL A 202 4.30 0.58 10.11
N ARG A 203 4.04 0.57 11.42
CA ARG A 203 4.19 -0.67 12.21
C ARG A 203 3.18 -1.73 11.80
N GLU A 204 1.95 -1.34 11.58
CA GLU A 204 0.89 -2.22 11.11
C GLU A 204 1.17 -2.68 9.67
N ALA A 205 1.60 -1.75 8.80
CA ALA A 205 2.01 -2.07 7.44
C ALA A 205 3.08 -3.17 7.39
N LEU A 206 4.14 -3.03 8.20
CA LEU A 206 5.31 -3.92 8.16
C LEU A 206 5.13 -5.21 8.95
N PHE A 207 4.46 -5.17 10.12
CA PHE A 207 4.50 -6.26 11.10
C PHE A 207 3.17 -6.96 11.32
N SER A 208 2.08 -6.52 10.73
CA SER A 208 0.83 -7.27 10.71
C SER A 208 0.88 -8.37 9.62
N ASP A 209 0.17 -9.45 9.87
CA ASP A 209 0.18 -10.68 9.07
C ASP A 209 -1.25 -11.11 8.68
N GLU A 210 -1.41 -12.37 8.24
CA GLU A 210 -2.68 -12.97 7.84
C GLU A 210 -3.69 -13.17 8.99
N THR A 211 -3.30 -12.88 10.22
CA THR A 211 -4.23 -12.89 11.39
C THR A 211 -4.83 -11.52 11.67
N TYR A 212 -4.42 -10.49 10.93
CA TYR A 212 -4.94 -9.11 10.99
C TYR A 212 -4.90 -8.45 12.37
N PRO A 213 -3.81 -8.58 13.16
CA PRO A 213 -3.73 -7.92 14.45
C PRO A 213 -3.69 -6.40 14.28
N LEU A 214 -4.46 -5.67 15.11
CA LEU A 214 -4.41 -4.21 15.18
C LEU A 214 -3.19 -3.78 16.01
N LEU A 215 -2.17 -3.22 15.37
CA LEU A 215 -0.88 -2.87 15.99
C LEU A 215 -0.84 -1.39 16.43
N TRP A 216 -1.91 -0.91 17.08
CA TRP A 216 -2.04 0.49 17.51
C TRP A 216 -1.27 0.80 18.79
N GLY A 217 -1.04 -0.19 19.65
CA GLY A 217 -0.37 -0.01 20.94
C GLY A 217 -1.10 1.01 21.82
N LYS A 218 -0.37 1.99 22.35
CA LYS A 218 -0.91 3.06 23.20
C LYS A 218 -1.27 4.34 22.42
N ARG A 219 -1.40 4.27 21.10
CA ARG A 219 -1.67 5.43 20.26
C ARG A 219 -3.13 5.87 20.40
N LYS A 220 -3.33 7.05 20.96
CA LYS A 220 -4.64 7.68 21.16
C LYS A 220 -4.75 9.09 20.59
N GLY A 221 -3.71 9.56 19.88
CA GLY A 221 -3.69 10.91 19.30
C GLY A 221 -4.82 11.15 18.31
N PHE A 222 -5.21 10.15 17.51
CA PHE A 222 -6.35 10.26 16.60
C PHE A 222 -7.68 10.48 17.34
N ALA A 223 -7.87 9.82 18.48
CA ALA A 223 -9.06 10.01 19.29
C ALA A 223 -9.09 11.41 19.93
N GLN A 224 -7.93 11.93 20.36
CA GLN A 224 -7.85 13.30 20.83
C GLN A 224 -8.18 14.31 19.71
N VAL A 225 -7.68 14.08 18.50
CA VAL A 225 -8.04 14.90 17.31
C VAL A 225 -9.55 14.93 17.08
N ALA A 226 -10.23 13.77 17.17
CA ALA A 226 -11.69 13.70 17.03
C ALA A 226 -12.43 14.51 18.10
N ILE A 227 -11.97 14.39 19.37
CA ILE A 227 -12.56 15.12 20.50
C ILE A 227 -12.35 16.63 20.36
N ASP A 228 -11.12 17.08 20.08
CA ASP A 228 -10.78 18.50 19.93
C ASP A 228 -11.48 19.18 18.75
N SER A 229 -11.86 18.37 17.75
CA SER A 229 -12.57 18.82 16.56
C SER A 229 -14.08 18.60 16.63
N GLN A 230 -14.58 17.89 17.66
CA GLN A 230 -15.99 17.55 17.85
C GLN A 230 -16.63 16.84 16.65
N VAL A 231 -15.92 15.89 16.04
CA VAL A 231 -16.34 15.21 14.81
C VAL A 231 -16.65 13.73 15.04
N PRO A 232 -17.55 13.14 14.23
CA PRO A 232 -17.77 11.70 14.26
C PRO A 232 -16.56 10.93 13.73
N VAL A 233 -16.36 9.70 14.21
CA VAL A 233 -15.32 8.78 13.75
C VAL A 233 -15.97 7.65 12.98
N ILE A 234 -15.51 7.42 11.74
CA ILE A 234 -15.99 6.35 10.86
C ILE A 234 -14.90 5.28 10.78
N PRO A 235 -15.14 4.07 11.33
CA PRO A 235 -14.20 2.97 11.21
C PRO A 235 -14.27 2.38 9.79
N MET A 236 -13.13 2.00 9.22
CA MET A 236 -13.01 1.43 7.89
C MET A 236 -12.05 0.24 7.89
N PHE A 237 -12.43 -0.80 7.14
CA PHE A 237 -11.61 -1.98 6.93
C PHE A 237 -11.74 -2.48 5.50
N THR A 238 -10.63 -2.94 4.90
CA THR A 238 -10.63 -3.58 3.57
C THR A 238 -10.30 -5.07 3.71
N GLN A 239 -11.24 -5.90 3.29
CA GLN A 239 -11.10 -7.35 3.23
C GLN A 239 -10.00 -7.76 2.24
N ASN A 240 -9.24 -8.80 2.59
CA ASN A 240 -8.17 -9.41 1.78
C ASN A 240 -6.95 -8.50 1.51
N VAL A 241 -6.80 -7.37 2.22
CA VAL A 241 -5.69 -6.45 1.99
C VAL A 241 -4.32 -7.09 2.24
N ARG A 242 -4.23 -8.06 3.17
CA ARG A 242 -3.00 -8.83 3.43
C ARG A 242 -2.78 -9.98 2.44
N GLU A 243 -3.81 -10.44 1.79
CA GLU A 243 -3.73 -11.43 0.70
C GLU A 243 -3.27 -10.79 -0.60
N GLY A 244 -3.57 -9.49 -0.80
CA GLY A 244 -3.06 -8.73 -1.94
C GLY A 244 -1.57 -8.44 -1.82
N PHE A 245 -1.14 -7.93 -0.67
CA PHE A 245 0.26 -7.54 -0.41
C PHE A 245 0.69 -7.96 0.99
N ARG A 246 1.85 -8.62 1.07
CA ARG A 246 2.47 -9.06 2.32
C ARG A 246 3.84 -8.44 2.52
N SER A 247 4.25 -8.31 3.77
CA SER A 247 5.56 -7.80 4.15
C SER A 247 6.38 -8.91 4.82
N LEU A 248 7.69 -8.94 4.54
CA LEU A 248 8.66 -9.76 5.28
C LEU A 248 9.11 -9.08 6.59
N GLY A 249 8.47 -7.99 6.99
CA GLY A 249 8.81 -7.23 8.20
C GLY A 249 8.70 -8.02 9.51
N THR A 250 7.92 -9.11 9.53
CA THR A 250 7.82 -10.04 10.66
C THR A 250 9.14 -10.75 10.98
N LEU A 251 10.07 -10.86 10.02
CA LEU A 251 11.40 -11.43 10.23
C LEU A 251 12.22 -10.55 11.20
N ARG A 252 12.91 -11.20 12.13
CA ARG A 252 13.65 -10.54 13.24
C ARG A 252 14.62 -9.45 12.76
N ILE A 253 15.28 -9.67 11.61
CA ILE A 253 16.26 -8.73 11.07
C ILE A 253 15.60 -7.39 10.66
N PHE A 254 14.46 -7.42 9.94
CA PHE A 254 13.77 -6.20 9.50
C PHE A 254 13.12 -5.48 10.67
N ARG A 255 12.60 -6.25 11.65
CA ARG A 255 12.07 -5.68 12.89
C ARG A 255 13.16 -4.97 13.67
N TRP A 256 14.34 -5.57 13.81
CA TRP A 256 15.49 -4.96 14.46
C TRP A 256 15.94 -3.68 13.74
N VAL A 257 16.04 -3.69 12.40
CA VAL A 257 16.39 -2.50 11.60
C VAL A 257 15.39 -1.37 11.84
N TYR A 258 14.09 -1.67 11.80
CA TYR A 258 13.06 -0.67 12.07
C TYR A 258 13.12 -0.12 13.50
N GLU A 259 13.26 -0.97 14.49
CA GLU A 259 13.31 -0.54 15.90
C GLU A 259 14.56 0.28 16.19
N ARG A 260 15.70 -0.05 15.56
CA ARG A 260 17.00 0.63 15.78
C ARG A 260 17.16 1.93 14.99
N PHE A 261 16.73 1.95 13.73
CA PHE A 261 16.99 3.05 12.80
C PHE A 261 15.73 3.81 12.37
N ARG A 262 14.55 3.30 12.72
CA ARG A 262 13.26 3.85 12.26
C ARG A 262 13.11 3.87 10.74
N LEU A 263 13.86 3.02 10.04
CA LEU A 263 13.78 2.87 8.59
C LEU A 263 12.73 1.78 8.26
N PRO A 264 11.69 2.11 7.49
CA PRO A 264 10.66 1.14 7.09
C PRO A 264 11.13 0.28 5.93
N VAL A 265 12.29 -0.38 6.11
CA VAL A 265 12.92 -1.22 5.09
C VAL A 265 12.55 -2.67 5.37
N ALA A 266 11.48 -3.12 4.71
CA ALA A 266 11.16 -4.54 4.65
C ALA A 266 10.65 -4.86 3.24
N PRO A 267 11.09 -5.97 2.63
CA PRO A 267 10.56 -6.38 1.34
C PRO A 267 9.06 -6.61 1.43
N VAL A 268 8.34 -6.06 0.47
CA VAL A 268 6.92 -6.31 0.26
C VAL A 268 6.77 -7.16 -0.99
N TYR A 269 5.96 -8.18 -0.92
CA TYR A 269 5.67 -9.07 -2.02
C TYR A 269 4.17 -9.25 -2.21
N GLY A 270 3.76 -9.68 -3.40
CA GLY A 270 2.37 -9.87 -3.74
C GLY A 270 1.95 -9.06 -4.97
N GLY A 271 0.88 -8.29 -4.84
CA GLY A 271 0.19 -7.68 -5.96
C GLY A 271 -0.76 -8.66 -6.63
N PHE A 272 -1.17 -9.70 -5.88
CA PHE A 272 -2.11 -10.70 -6.39
C PHE A 272 -3.47 -10.04 -6.66
N PRO A 273 -4.14 -10.41 -7.77
CA PRO A 273 -5.43 -9.85 -8.14
C PRO A 273 -6.58 -10.44 -7.30
N VAL A 274 -6.42 -10.39 -5.99
CA VAL A 274 -7.43 -10.85 -5.03
C VAL A 274 -8.59 -9.86 -4.95
N LYS A 275 -9.75 -10.33 -4.53
CA LYS A 275 -10.94 -9.49 -4.36
C LYS A 275 -10.79 -8.56 -3.14
N PHE A 276 -10.82 -7.25 -3.37
CA PHE A 276 -10.87 -6.26 -2.29
C PHE A 276 -12.30 -5.75 -2.08
N ARG A 277 -12.74 -5.72 -0.82
CA ARG A 277 -14.00 -5.09 -0.41
C ARG A 277 -13.75 -4.19 0.78
N THR A 278 -14.00 -2.91 0.62
CA THR A 278 -13.90 -1.92 1.71
C THR A 278 -15.26 -1.78 2.39
N PHE A 279 -15.27 -1.85 3.71
CA PHE A 279 -16.46 -1.69 4.55
C PHE A 279 -16.29 -0.50 5.46
N LEU A 280 -17.23 0.43 5.38
CA LEU A 280 -17.36 1.54 6.31
C LEU A 280 -18.33 1.13 7.42
N GLY A 281 -17.86 1.20 8.66
CA GLY A 281 -18.69 0.94 9.84
C GLY A 281 -19.59 2.12 10.19
N ASP A 282 -20.45 1.93 11.17
CA ASP A 282 -21.35 3.00 11.62
C ASP A 282 -20.56 4.14 12.25
N PRO A 283 -20.89 5.40 11.94
CA PRO A 283 -20.23 6.54 12.53
C PRO A 283 -20.40 6.55 14.05
N ILE A 284 -19.29 6.68 14.76
CA ILE A 284 -19.26 6.90 16.20
C ILE A 284 -19.42 8.39 16.42
N PRO A 285 -20.55 8.87 16.95
CA PRO A 285 -20.79 10.29 17.14
C PRO A 285 -19.86 10.87 18.21
N TYR A 286 -19.66 12.18 18.14
CA TYR A 286 -18.96 12.90 19.21
C TYR A 286 -19.75 12.82 20.51
N ASP A 287 -19.04 12.49 21.59
CA ASP A 287 -19.56 12.50 22.95
C ASP A 287 -18.67 13.41 23.82
N PRO A 288 -19.20 14.50 24.40
CA PRO A 288 -18.42 15.43 25.21
C PRO A 288 -17.86 14.82 26.51
N ASN A 289 -18.42 13.70 26.96
CA ASN A 289 -18.03 13.05 28.21
C ASN A 289 -16.96 11.96 28.03
N ILE A 290 -16.66 11.56 26.79
CA ILE A 290 -15.71 10.48 26.50
C ILE A 290 -14.28 11.03 26.51
N ASN A 291 -13.35 10.28 27.12
CA ASN A 291 -11.94 10.61 27.05
C ASN A 291 -11.25 9.92 25.85
N ALA A 292 -10.05 10.42 25.48
CA ALA A 292 -9.33 9.91 24.30
C ALA A 292 -8.95 8.42 24.39
N THR A 293 -8.80 7.88 25.61
CA THR A 293 -8.46 6.46 25.79
C THR A 293 -9.68 5.59 25.53
N GLU A 294 -10.82 5.97 26.05
CA GLU A 294 -12.10 5.27 25.86
C GLU A 294 -12.55 5.35 24.39
N LEU A 295 -12.44 6.54 23.75
CA LEU A 295 -12.77 6.69 22.34
C LEU A 295 -11.84 5.82 21.48
N ALA A 296 -10.53 5.79 21.77
CA ALA A 296 -9.59 4.96 21.03
C ALA A 296 -9.93 3.47 21.15
N GLN A 297 -10.32 2.99 22.32
CA GLN A 297 -10.77 1.62 22.54
C GLN A 297 -12.07 1.32 21.77
N LYS A 298 -13.05 2.24 21.82
CA LYS A 298 -14.32 2.09 21.10
C LYS A 298 -14.10 2.00 19.58
N VAL A 299 -13.24 2.84 19.03
CA VAL A 299 -12.88 2.82 17.60
C VAL A 299 -12.12 1.54 17.25
N GLN A 300 -11.18 1.11 18.10
CA GLN A 300 -10.43 -0.13 17.91
C GLN A 300 -11.36 -1.35 17.87
N GLN A 301 -12.32 -1.41 18.78
CA GLN A 301 -13.34 -2.46 18.82
C GLN A 301 -14.22 -2.42 17.56
N ALA A 302 -14.60 -1.24 17.08
CA ALA A 302 -15.38 -1.09 15.86
C ALA A 302 -14.63 -1.59 14.62
N VAL A 303 -13.33 -1.26 14.49
CA VAL A 303 -12.50 -1.79 13.39
C VAL A 303 -12.31 -3.30 13.54
N GLN A 304 -12.08 -3.81 14.77
CA GLN A 304 -11.98 -5.25 15.02
C GLN A 304 -13.27 -5.98 14.64
N SER A 305 -14.43 -5.42 14.98
CA SER A 305 -15.74 -5.99 14.58
C SER A 305 -15.91 -6.06 13.06
N LEU A 306 -15.40 -5.08 12.32
CA LEU A 306 -15.40 -5.15 10.85
C LEU A 306 -14.48 -6.26 10.34
N ILE A 307 -13.31 -6.44 10.95
CA ILE A 307 -12.39 -7.53 10.63
C ILE A 307 -13.07 -8.88 10.89
N ASP A 308 -13.60 -9.08 12.09
CA ASP A 308 -14.22 -10.33 12.53
C ASP A 308 -15.44 -10.71 11.67
N LYS A 309 -16.20 -9.70 11.22
CA LYS A 309 -17.38 -9.89 10.40
C LYS A 309 -17.06 -10.22 8.94
N HIS A 310 -16.05 -9.56 8.37
CA HIS A 310 -15.82 -9.59 6.92
C HIS A 310 -14.58 -10.36 6.50
N GLN A 311 -13.59 -10.54 7.39
CA GLN A 311 -12.37 -11.27 7.09
C GLN A 311 -12.39 -12.69 7.65
N GLN A 312 -12.06 -13.66 6.83
CA GLN A 312 -11.79 -15.02 7.31
C GLN A 312 -10.35 -15.12 7.77
N ILE A 313 -10.15 -15.44 9.05
CA ILE A 313 -8.85 -15.58 9.69
C ILE A 313 -8.54 -17.07 9.92
N PRO A 314 -7.31 -17.54 9.61
CA PRO A 314 -6.24 -16.81 8.94
C PRO A 314 -6.53 -16.51 7.46
N GLY A 315 -6.02 -15.39 6.96
CA GLY A 315 -6.13 -15.01 5.57
C GLY A 315 -5.45 -16.02 4.64
N SER A 316 -6.04 -16.26 3.45
CA SER A 316 -5.50 -17.19 2.45
C SER A 316 -5.56 -16.56 1.06
N ILE A 317 -4.39 -16.47 0.41
CA ILE A 317 -4.27 -15.89 -0.94
C ILE A 317 -5.14 -16.65 -1.94
N LEU A 318 -5.11 -18.00 -1.90
CA LEU A 318 -5.91 -18.82 -2.82
C LEU A 318 -7.40 -18.57 -2.65
N ARG A 319 -7.88 -18.53 -1.41
CA ARG A 319 -9.29 -18.23 -1.12
C ARG A 319 -9.68 -16.84 -1.62
N ALA A 320 -8.86 -15.83 -1.34
CA ALA A 320 -9.11 -14.46 -1.76
C ALA A 320 -9.08 -14.28 -3.30
N LEU A 321 -8.30 -15.09 -4.02
CA LEU A 321 -8.34 -15.17 -5.48
C LEU A 321 -9.66 -15.81 -5.97
N LEU A 322 -10.08 -16.90 -5.34
CA LEU A 322 -11.33 -17.58 -5.70
C LEU A 322 -12.56 -16.70 -5.43
N GLU A 323 -12.55 -15.89 -4.38
CA GLU A 323 -13.64 -14.93 -4.07
C GLU A 323 -13.87 -13.90 -5.20
N ARG A 324 -12.93 -13.74 -6.12
CA ARG A 324 -13.11 -12.90 -7.30
C ARG A 324 -14.09 -13.49 -8.31
N PHE A 325 -14.15 -14.82 -8.41
CA PHE A 325 -14.94 -15.54 -9.40
C PHE A 325 -16.22 -16.13 -8.83
N TYR A 326 -16.25 -16.34 -7.51
CA TYR A 326 -17.38 -16.91 -6.82
C TYR A 326 -17.93 -15.91 -5.80
N THR A 327 -19.02 -15.24 -6.15
CA THR A 327 -19.79 -14.43 -5.20
C THR A 327 -20.57 -15.40 -4.31
N LYS A 328 -19.94 -15.90 -3.23
CA LYS A 328 -20.72 -16.50 -2.15
C LYS A 328 -21.41 -15.37 -1.41
N HIS A 329 -22.69 -15.12 -1.72
CA HIS A 329 -23.58 -14.46 -0.79
C HIS A 329 -23.58 -15.31 0.50
N LYS A 330 -22.97 -14.80 1.56
CA LYS A 330 -23.35 -15.18 2.90
C LYS A 330 -24.60 -14.36 3.21
N ASP A 331 -25.77 -14.92 2.86
CA ASP A 331 -27.00 -14.56 3.50
C ASP A 331 -26.94 -15.11 4.93
N HIS A 332 -26.73 -14.23 5.89
CA HIS A 332 -27.10 -14.41 7.29
C HIS A 332 -27.26 -13.03 7.95
#